data_0430465c3f189845ea3b30e764523daf
#
_entry.id   0430465c3f189845ea3b30e764523daf
#
_cell.length_a   1.000
_cell.length_b   1.000
_cell.length_c   1.000
_cell.angle_alpha   90.00
_cell.angle_beta   90.00
_cell.angle_gamma   90.00
#
_symmetry.space_group_name_H-M   'P 1'
#
loop_
_entity.id
_entity.type
_entity.pdbx_description
1 polymer ?
#
loop_
_entity_poly.entity_id
_entity_poly.type
_entity_poly.pdbx_seq_one_letter_code
_entity_poly.pdbx_strand_id
1 'polypeptide(L)'
;MHNFLITLLTISFTLFSHQLDFSELVKKQTNSVVNIEATRIISSSRQSFGSFPEELFREFGLPMPDYNEPRGQQREAVSTGSGFVFENEGYVVTNFHVVQDAVEVVVKFHDRQEFRAEIIGLDELSDIALLKIKRSDLSPVSVGNSDLVEQGDGVIAIGSPYNYDFSVTFGIISATGRGINSGRGIGDYVPYLQTDAAVNRGNSGGPLFNTNGEVIGINSQIYSRSGGNEGLAFAIPMNVAVEVIDQLKSDGRVSRGYLGVQGGEVSSDLAKALGMKKPVGAHIRSVLDGGAADKSGILPGDVILAI
;
A
#
# COMPACT_ATOMS: atom_id res chain seq x y z
N MET A 1 -2.80 77.47 18.50
CA MET A 1 -1.87 76.58 17.80
C MET A 1 -1.92 75.26 18.46
N HIS A 2 -2.68 74.31 17.96
CA HIS A 2 -2.78 72.94 18.51
C HIS A 2 -1.98 72.00 17.60
N ASN A 3 -0.88 71.50 18.13
CA ASN A 3 -0.08 70.44 17.47
C ASN A 3 -0.78 69.11 17.67
N PHE A 4 -1.32 68.56 16.59
CA PHE A 4 -1.82 67.20 16.53
C PHE A 4 -0.62 66.25 16.24
N LEU A 5 -0.23 65.49 17.22
CA LEU A 5 0.80 64.42 17.12
C LEU A 5 0.12 63.17 16.58
N ILE A 6 0.34 62.85 15.30
CA ILE A 6 -0.13 61.57 14.70
C ILE A 6 0.91 60.50 15.01
N THR A 7 0.59 59.63 15.95
CA THR A 7 1.38 58.43 16.24
C THR A 7 1.04 57.35 15.23
N LEU A 8 1.96 57.11 14.28
CA LEU A 8 1.83 56.03 13.32
C LEU A 8 2.16 54.69 14.01
N LEU A 9 1.13 53.88 14.29
CA LEU A 9 1.28 52.54 14.82
C LEU A 9 1.62 51.57 13.66
N THR A 10 2.90 51.25 13.48
CA THR A 10 3.33 50.25 12.53
C THR A 10 3.10 48.87 13.13
N ILE A 11 2.02 48.19 12.69
CA ILE A 11 1.79 46.77 12.99
C ILE A 11 2.72 45.95 12.08
N SER A 12 3.83 45.46 12.63
CA SER A 12 4.67 44.48 11.93
C SER A 12 3.92 43.15 11.89
N PHE A 13 3.31 42.84 10.78
CA PHE A 13 2.85 41.52 10.44
C PHE A 13 4.10 40.66 10.16
N THR A 14 4.58 39.90 11.13
CA THR A 14 5.49 38.80 10.86
C THR A 14 4.70 37.70 10.14
N LEU A 15 4.82 37.70 8.82
CA LEU A 15 4.46 36.53 8.01
C LEU A 15 5.37 35.39 8.44
N PHE A 16 4.90 34.54 9.35
CA PHE A 16 5.46 33.20 9.51
C PHE A 16 5.17 32.47 8.19
N SER A 17 6.13 32.47 7.27
CA SER A 17 6.13 31.49 6.21
C SER A 17 6.28 30.14 6.91
N HIS A 18 5.20 29.38 7.02
CA HIS A 18 5.26 27.96 7.38
C HIS A 18 6.04 27.28 6.25
N GLN A 19 7.35 27.24 6.40
CA GLN A 19 8.19 26.42 5.55
C GLN A 19 7.84 24.97 5.93
N LEU A 20 7.39 24.18 4.94
CA LEU A 20 7.14 22.75 5.13
C LEU A 20 8.49 22.09 5.43
N ASP A 21 8.78 21.88 6.70
CA ASP A 21 9.97 21.19 7.18
C ASP A 21 9.54 19.92 7.94
N PHE A 22 9.83 18.78 7.35
CA PHE A 22 9.49 17.47 7.89
C PHE A 22 10.68 16.77 8.54
N SER A 23 11.82 17.45 8.71
CA SER A 23 13.06 16.83 9.20
C SER A 23 12.90 16.17 10.57
N GLU A 24 12.18 16.80 11.50
CA GLU A 24 11.94 16.23 12.83
C GLU A 24 10.99 15.03 12.78
N LEU A 25 9.94 15.08 11.93
CA LEU A 25 9.06 13.94 11.66
C LEU A 25 9.85 12.77 11.10
N VAL A 26 10.65 13.01 10.08
CA VAL A 26 11.48 12.00 9.42
C VAL A 26 12.45 11.35 10.41
N LYS A 27 13.19 12.14 11.21
CA LYS A 27 14.10 11.62 12.23
C LYS A 27 13.39 10.69 13.21
N LYS A 28 12.17 11.05 13.63
CA LYS A 28 11.37 10.25 14.56
C LYS A 28 10.92 8.94 13.90
N GLN A 29 10.42 9.00 12.67
CA GLN A 29 9.80 7.86 11.99
C GLN A 29 10.80 6.90 11.34
N THR A 30 12.00 7.35 11.00
CA THR A 30 13.02 6.50 10.35
C THR A 30 13.34 5.25 11.17
N ASN A 31 13.31 5.32 12.51
CA ASN A 31 13.55 4.16 13.37
C ASN A 31 12.45 3.08 13.32
N SER A 32 11.27 3.45 12.83
CA SER A 32 10.12 2.55 12.67
C SER A 32 10.10 1.88 11.30
N VAL A 33 10.82 2.43 10.32
CA VAL A 33 10.85 1.93 8.94
C VAL A 33 12.00 0.95 8.77
N VAL A 34 11.78 -0.10 8.00
CA VAL A 34 12.76 -1.15 7.77
C VAL A 34 12.89 -1.47 6.29
N ASN A 35 14.06 -1.96 5.89
CA ASN A 35 14.27 -2.62 4.61
C ASN A 35 13.97 -4.11 4.75
N ILE A 36 13.36 -4.70 3.73
CA ILE A 36 13.04 -6.12 3.66
C ILE A 36 13.83 -6.74 2.52
N GLU A 37 14.59 -7.78 2.82
CA GLU A 37 15.22 -8.64 1.81
C GLU A 37 14.59 -10.03 1.90
N ALA A 38 14.08 -10.52 0.77
CA ALA A 38 13.42 -11.81 0.67
C ALA A 38 14.15 -12.68 -0.37
N THR A 39 14.75 -13.78 0.08
CA THR A 39 15.46 -14.74 -0.78
C THR A 39 14.49 -15.79 -1.28
N ARG A 40 14.49 -16.05 -2.58
CA ARG A 40 13.68 -17.08 -3.26
C ARG A 40 14.58 -18.05 -3.99
N ILE A 41 14.14 -19.30 -4.11
CA ILE A 41 14.83 -20.29 -4.93
C ILE A 41 14.07 -20.41 -6.25
N ILE A 42 14.71 -19.96 -7.34
CA ILE A 42 14.15 -20.07 -8.68
C ILE A 42 14.76 -21.31 -9.35
N SER A 43 13.91 -22.27 -9.70
CA SER A 43 14.34 -23.43 -10.52
C SER A 43 14.09 -23.11 -12.00
N SER A 44 15.09 -23.35 -12.86
CA SER A 44 15.02 -23.12 -14.32
C SER A 44 14.14 -24.15 -15.04
N SER A 45 12.93 -24.43 -14.54
CA SER A 45 11.97 -25.24 -15.27
C SER A 45 11.02 -24.32 -16.05
N ARG A 46 10.88 -24.55 -17.35
CA ARG A 46 9.98 -23.79 -18.24
C ARG A 46 8.51 -23.74 -17.78
N GLN A 47 8.11 -24.58 -16.85
CA GLN A 47 6.76 -24.66 -16.30
C GLN A 47 6.50 -23.71 -15.12
N SER A 48 7.56 -23.24 -14.43
CA SER A 48 7.40 -22.35 -13.27
C SER A 48 7.20 -20.88 -13.65
N PHE A 49 7.55 -20.49 -14.87
CA PHE A 49 7.45 -19.10 -15.34
C PHE A 49 6.13 -18.76 -16.05
N GLY A 50 5.25 -19.73 -16.24
CA GLY A 50 4.01 -19.56 -17.02
C GLY A 50 2.94 -18.67 -16.36
N SER A 51 3.10 -18.29 -15.11
CA SER A 51 2.13 -17.45 -14.39
C SER A 51 2.64 -16.06 -14.02
N PHE A 52 3.93 -15.77 -14.21
CA PHE A 52 4.46 -14.43 -13.97
C PHE A 52 4.70 -13.69 -15.29
N PRO A 53 3.98 -12.59 -15.58
CA PRO A 53 4.26 -11.74 -16.74
C PRO A 53 5.68 -11.17 -16.67
N GLU A 54 6.36 -11.02 -17.82
CA GLU A 54 7.70 -10.41 -17.92
C GLU A 54 7.77 -9.01 -17.25
N GLU A 55 6.64 -8.33 -17.23
CA GLU A 55 6.50 -7.02 -16.57
C GLU A 55 6.78 -7.07 -15.08
N LEU A 56 6.44 -8.17 -14.38
CA LEU A 56 6.77 -8.34 -12.95
C LEU A 56 8.27 -8.44 -12.72
N PHE A 57 8.99 -9.19 -13.56
CA PHE A 57 10.44 -9.25 -13.45
C PHE A 57 11.06 -7.86 -13.62
N ARG A 58 10.51 -7.05 -14.53
CA ARG A 58 10.94 -5.69 -14.77
C ARG A 58 10.52 -4.74 -13.65
N GLU A 59 9.29 -4.88 -13.13
CA GLU A 59 8.72 -4.03 -12.10
C GLU A 59 9.35 -4.28 -10.71
N PHE A 60 9.64 -5.54 -10.38
CA PHE A 60 10.24 -5.91 -9.08
C PHE A 60 11.77 -6.09 -9.11
N GLY A 61 12.44 -5.72 -10.22
CA GLY A 61 13.90 -5.83 -10.33
C GLY A 61 14.42 -7.26 -10.30
N LEU A 62 13.55 -8.25 -10.50
CA LEU A 62 13.97 -9.64 -10.57
C LEU A 62 14.79 -9.86 -11.84
N PRO A 63 15.84 -10.70 -11.83
CA PRO A 63 16.60 -11.02 -13.03
C PRO A 63 15.67 -11.69 -14.05
N MET A 64 15.69 -11.18 -15.28
CA MET A 64 14.96 -11.80 -16.39
C MET A 64 15.44 -13.24 -16.60
N PRO A 65 14.52 -14.20 -16.87
CA PRO A 65 14.90 -15.56 -17.17
C PRO A 65 15.78 -15.60 -18.42
N ASP A 66 16.97 -16.16 -18.33
CA ASP A 66 17.79 -16.43 -19.51
C ASP A 66 17.31 -17.74 -20.15
N TYR A 67 16.68 -17.65 -21.32
CA TYR A 67 16.15 -18.80 -22.05
C TYR A 67 17.23 -19.76 -22.59
N ASN A 68 18.52 -19.38 -22.49
CA ASN A 68 19.63 -20.15 -23.03
C ASN A 68 20.39 -20.96 -21.95
N GLU A 69 19.97 -20.95 -20.69
CA GLU A 69 20.68 -21.65 -19.63
C GLU A 69 20.42 -23.15 -19.51
N PRO A 70 21.41 -23.94 -19.02
CA PRO A 70 21.25 -25.37 -18.80
C PRO A 70 20.13 -25.68 -17.81
N ARG A 71 19.27 -26.64 -18.14
CA ARG A 71 18.15 -27.08 -17.32
C ARG A 71 18.62 -27.63 -15.97
N GLY A 72 17.98 -27.20 -14.89
CA GLY A 72 18.12 -27.85 -13.55
C GLY A 72 18.97 -27.10 -12.53
N GLN A 73 19.50 -25.90 -12.80
CA GLN A 73 20.17 -25.11 -11.78
C GLN A 73 19.16 -24.34 -10.93
N GLN A 74 19.21 -24.52 -9.62
CA GLN A 74 18.53 -23.67 -8.65
C GLN A 74 19.37 -22.38 -8.49
N ARG A 75 18.72 -21.24 -8.59
CA ARG A 75 19.33 -19.94 -8.33
C ARG A 75 18.61 -19.25 -7.21
N GLU A 76 19.36 -18.55 -6.38
CA GLU A 76 18.80 -17.62 -5.43
C GLU A 76 18.52 -16.28 -6.13
N ALA A 77 17.31 -15.77 -5.93
CA ALA A 77 16.93 -14.42 -6.31
C ALA A 77 16.52 -13.66 -5.07
N VAL A 78 16.99 -12.43 -4.93
CA VAL A 78 16.67 -11.55 -3.81
C VAL A 78 15.69 -10.50 -4.30
N SER A 79 14.54 -10.44 -3.64
CA SER A 79 13.56 -9.35 -3.75
C SER A 79 13.80 -8.38 -2.62
N THR A 80 13.68 -7.08 -2.90
CA THR A 80 13.83 -6.04 -1.89
C THR A 80 12.59 -5.17 -1.82
N GLY A 81 12.26 -4.74 -0.61
CA GLY A 81 11.15 -3.85 -0.32
C GLY A 81 11.37 -3.11 0.98
N SER A 82 10.35 -2.45 1.43
CA SER A 82 10.29 -1.77 2.72
C SER A 82 9.23 -2.40 3.62
N GLY A 83 9.28 -2.04 4.88
CA GLY A 83 8.27 -2.37 5.87
C GLY A 83 8.31 -1.37 7.00
N PHE A 84 7.48 -1.58 7.99
CA PHE A 84 7.52 -0.80 9.22
C PHE A 84 7.12 -1.61 10.44
N VAL A 85 7.66 -1.22 11.59
CA VAL A 85 7.32 -1.82 12.88
C VAL A 85 5.90 -1.41 13.24
N PHE A 86 5.03 -2.39 13.37
CA PHE A 86 3.62 -2.15 13.70
C PHE A 86 3.35 -2.19 15.20
N GLU A 87 4.03 -3.09 15.92
CA GLU A 87 3.89 -3.26 17.36
C GLU A 87 5.23 -3.54 18.07
N ASN A 88 5.29 -3.22 19.36
CA ASN A 88 6.48 -3.43 20.21
C ASN A 88 6.91 -4.90 20.33
N GLU A 89 5.97 -5.82 20.13
CA GLU A 89 6.21 -7.26 20.18
C GLU A 89 7.03 -7.78 19.01
N GLY A 90 7.39 -6.91 18.06
CA GLY A 90 8.21 -7.27 16.90
C GLY A 90 7.41 -7.63 15.65
N TYR A 91 6.17 -7.19 15.56
CA TYR A 91 5.40 -7.30 14.34
C TYR A 91 5.84 -6.23 13.33
N VAL A 92 6.12 -6.68 12.12
CA VAL A 92 6.53 -5.83 10.98
C VAL A 92 5.55 -6.09 9.84
N VAL A 93 5.07 -5.01 9.24
CA VAL A 93 4.16 -5.05 8.10
C VAL A 93 4.93 -4.72 6.82
N THR A 94 4.62 -5.46 5.75
CA THR A 94 5.11 -5.21 4.40
C THR A 94 4.08 -5.70 3.37
N ASN A 95 4.39 -5.63 2.08
CA ASN A 95 3.53 -6.19 1.06
C ASN A 95 3.73 -7.71 0.90
N PHE A 96 2.65 -8.39 0.51
CA PHE A 96 2.67 -9.80 0.13
C PHE A 96 3.68 -10.07 -0.99
N HIS A 97 3.63 -9.30 -2.07
CA HIS A 97 4.50 -9.50 -3.24
C HIS A 97 6.00 -9.34 -2.93
N VAL A 98 6.37 -8.62 -1.86
CA VAL A 98 7.76 -8.47 -1.41
C VAL A 98 8.31 -9.80 -0.89
N VAL A 99 7.51 -10.56 -0.14
CA VAL A 99 7.91 -11.79 0.56
C VAL A 99 7.30 -13.07 -0.02
N GLN A 100 6.53 -12.97 -1.08
CA GLN A 100 5.93 -14.11 -1.77
C GLN A 100 6.99 -15.15 -2.14
N ASP A 101 6.75 -16.43 -1.85
CA ASP A 101 7.63 -17.58 -2.15
C ASP A 101 9.04 -17.46 -1.55
N ALA A 102 9.24 -16.60 -0.54
CA ALA A 102 10.52 -16.45 0.11
C ALA A 102 10.86 -17.67 0.97
N VAL A 103 12.09 -18.14 0.85
CA VAL A 103 12.66 -19.17 1.74
C VAL A 103 13.35 -18.56 2.95
N GLU A 104 13.74 -17.30 2.85
CA GLU A 104 14.31 -16.52 3.93
C GLU A 104 13.88 -15.05 3.79
N VAL A 105 13.55 -14.43 4.92
CA VAL A 105 13.24 -12.99 4.99
C VAL A 105 14.13 -12.36 6.06
N VAL A 106 14.84 -11.29 5.69
CA VAL A 106 15.69 -10.50 6.57
C VAL A 106 15.15 -9.09 6.66
N VAL A 107 14.97 -8.60 7.87
CA VAL A 107 14.56 -7.22 8.19
C VAL A 107 15.78 -6.44 8.62
N LYS A 108 16.09 -5.33 7.92
CA LYS A 108 17.22 -4.47 8.18
C LYS A 108 16.75 -3.10 8.67
N PHE A 109 17.29 -2.66 9.78
CA PHE A 109 17.00 -1.37 10.39
C PHE A 109 17.97 -0.27 9.93
N HIS A 110 17.61 0.98 10.20
CA HIS A 110 18.47 2.13 9.93
C HIS A 110 19.81 2.10 10.69
N ASP A 111 19.84 1.47 11.88
CA ASP A 111 21.06 1.23 12.66
C ASP A 111 21.93 0.08 12.11
N ARG A 112 21.59 -0.46 10.92
CA ARG A 112 22.25 -1.57 10.23
C ARG A 112 22.13 -2.93 10.95
N GLN A 113 21.32 -3.03 11.98
CA GLN A 113 21.02 -4.33 12.56
C GLN A 113 20.07 -5.13 11.67
N GLU A 114 20.34 -6.42 11.55
CA GLU A 114 19.60 -7.34 10.70
C GLU A 114 18.98 -8.46 11.56
N PHE A 115 17.72 -8.76 11.26
CA PHE A 115 16.97 -9.81 11.97
C PHE A 115 16.29 -10.73 10.96
N ARG A 116 16.42 -12.03 11.15
CA ARG A 116 15.58 -13.01 10.44
C ARG A 116 14.15 -12.84 10.89
N ALA A 117 13.24 -12.79 9.93
CA ALA A 117 11.82 -12.68 10.18
C ALA A 117 11.10 -14.00 9.91
N GLU A 118 10.14 -14.30 10.75
CA GLU A 118 9.15 -15.35 10.54
C GLU A 118 7.94 -14.74 9.83
N ILE A 119 7.42 -15.38 8.81
CA ILE A 119 6.17 -15.00 8.14
C ILE A 119 5.01 -15.52 9.00
N ILE A 120 4.26 -14.62 9.62
CA ILE A 120 3.10 -14.96 10.46
C ILE A 120 1.88 -15.25 9.59
N GLY A 121 1.69 -14.45 8.54
CA GLY A 121 0.60 -14.64 7.60
C GLY A 121 0.74 -13.77 6.36
N LEU A 122 0.06 -14.20 5.31
CA LEU A 122 0.09 -13.59 3.98
C LEU A 122 -1.33 -13.40 3.47
N ASP A 123 -1.60 -12.27 2.84
CA ASP A 123 -2.87 -12.03 2.14
C ASP A 123 -2.63 -11.41 0.76
N GLU A 124 -2.79 -12.22 -0.26
CA GLU A 124 -2.60 -11.83 -1.65
C GLU A 124 -3.63 -10.80 -2.12
N LEU A 125 -4.89 -10.94 -1.68
CA LEU A 125 -6.00 -10.09 -2.14
C LEU A 125 -5.89 -8.64 -1.66
N SER A 126 -5.25 -8.40 -0.53
CA SER A 126 -4.94 -7.06 -0.04
C SER A 126 -3.48 -6.65 -0.24
N ASP A 127 -2.63 -7.55 -0.74
CA ASP A 127 -1.18 -7.36 -0.90
C ASP A 127 -0.48 -7.03 0.43
N ILE A 128 -0.84 -7.73 1.53
CA ILE A 128 -0.29 -7.52 2.86
C ILE A 128 0.40 -8.78 3.37
N ALA A 129 1.54 -8.59 4.03
CA ALA A 129 2.25 -9.61 4.78
C ALA A 129 2.54 -9.14 6.20
N LEU A 130 2.35 -10.03 7.18
CA LEU A 130 2.72 -9.82 8.56
C LEU A 130 3.93 -10.68 8.91
N LEU A 131 4.98 -10.03 9.37
CA LEU A 131 6.24 -10.65 9.78
C LEU A 131 6.44 -10.52 11.28
N LYS A 132 7.29 -11.40 11.84
CA LYS A 132 7.70 -11.37 13.24
C LYS A 132 9.22 -11.42 13.35
N ILE A 133 9.80 -10.50 14.12
CA ILE A 133 11.23 -10.48 14.46
C ILE A 133 11.44 -10.57 15.97
N LYS A 134 12.63 -10.99 16.38
CA LYS A 134 13.05 -11.06 17.79
C LYS A 134 13.92 -9.83 18.10
N ARG A 135 13.27 -8.71 18.40
CA ARG A 135 13.92 -7.49 18.87
C ARG A 135 13.03 -6.82 19.92
N SER A 136 13.60 -6.27 20.99
CA SER A 136 12.87 -5.72 22.14
C SER A 136 12.83 -4.20 22.21
N ASP A 137 13.77 -3.51 21.54
CA ASP A 137 13.92 -2.05 21.54
C ASP A 137 13.32 -1.43 20.27
N LEU A 138 12.04 -1.67 20.05
CA LEU A 138 11.34 -1.24 18.86
C LEU A 138 10.62 0.10 19.06
N SER A 139 10.49 0.84 17.96
CA SER A 139 9.69 2.06 17.88
C SER A 139 8.56 1.84 16.87
N PRO A 140 7.36 1.42 17.31
CA PRO A 140 6.23 1.24 16.40
C PRO A 140 5.76 2.56 15.80
N VAL A 141 5.16 2.48 14.62
CA VAL A 141 4.49 3.63 14.02
C VAL A 141 3.22 4.00 14.80
N SER A 142 2.81 5.27 14.67
CA SER A 142 1.46 5.67 15.03
C SER A 142 0.53 5.44 13.85
N VAL A 143 -0.57 4.74 14.08
CA VAL A 143 -1.59 4.45 13.05
C VAL A 143 -2.56 5.62 12.96
N GLY A 144 -2.74 6.17 11.76
CA GLY A 144 -3.71 7.20 11.45
C GLY A 144 -5.01 6.61 10.91
N ASN A 145 -6.03 7.45 10.79
CA ASN A 145 -7.33 7.06 10.23
C ASN A 145 -7.39 7.39 8.73
N SER A 146 -7.32 6.36 7.89
CA SER A 146 -7.35 6.53 6.43
C SER A 146 -8.73 6.92 5.86
N ASP A 147 -9.81 6.75 6.62
CA ASP A 147 -11.15 7.16 6.18
C ASP A 147 -11.36 8.67 6.24
N LEU A 148 -10.49 9.39 6.99
CA LEU A 148 -10.51 10.85 7.09
C LEU A 148 -9.61 11.53 6.06
N VAL A 149 -8.92 10.75 5.23
CA VAL A 149 -7.98 11.27 4.23
C VAL A 149 -8.75 11.88 3.06
N GLU A 150 -8.39 13.12 2.71
CA GLU A 150 -8.99 13.86 1.61
C GLU A 150 -7.99 14.12 0.47
N GLN A 151 -8.52 14.32 -0.71
CA GLN A 151 -7.73 14.74 -1.88
C GLN A 151 -7.09 16.12 -1.61
N GLY A 152 -5.78 16.20 -1.76
CA GLY A 152 -4.98 17.40 -1.47
C GLY A 152 -4.20 17.32 -0.16
N ASP A 153 -4.47 16.34 0.72
CA ASP A 153 -3.70 16.15 1.95
C ASP A 153 -2.24 15.85 1.65
N GLY A 154 -1.34 16.51 2.38
CA GLY A 154 0.11 16.29 2.28
C GLY A 154 0.50 14.93 2.84
N VAL A 155 1.36 14.20 2.11
CA VAL A 155 1.82 12.86 2.52
C VAL A 155 3.32 12.69 2.31
N ILE A 156 3.91 11.83 3.16
CA ILE A 156 5.34 11.54 3.17
C ILE A 156 5.51 10.03 3.06
N ALA A 157 6.19 9.58 2.00
CA ALA A 157 6.59 8.19 1.87
C ALA A 157 8.05 8.03 2.35
N ILE A 158 8.27 7.03 3.20
CA ILE A 158 9.62 6.65 3.67
C ILE A 158 9.84 5.19 3.30
N GLY A 159 10.97 4.91 2.68
CA GLY A 159 11.32 3.55 2.27
C GLY A 159 12.79 3.43 1.86
N SER A 160 13.17 2.27 1.36
CA SER A 160 14.53 1.95 0.92
C SER A 160 14.54 1.60 -0.59
N PRO A 161 14.32 2.60 -1.49
CA PRO A 161 14.29 2.35 -2.91
C PRO A 161 15.68 1.97 -3.43
N TYR A 162 15.75 1.01 -4.34
CA TYR A 162 17.00 0.57 -5.00
C TYR A 162 18.14 0.18 -4.03
N ASN A 163 17.83 -0.30 -2.83
CA ASN A 163 18.81 -0.54 -1.75
C ASN A 163 19.59 0.71 -1.28
N TYR A 164 19.09 1.91 -1.58
CA TYR A 164 19.58 3.12 -0.94
C TYR A 164 19.01 3.24 0.48
N ASP A 165 19.86 3.58 1.44
CA ASP A 165 19.45 3.76 2.83
C ASP A 165 18.37 4.85 2.92
N PHE A 166 17.16 4.43 3.29
CA PHE A 166 16.00 5.24 3.67
C PHE A 166 15.83 6.57 2.92
N SER A 167 15.08 6.52 1.83
CA SER A 167 14.70 7.71 1.06
C SER A 167 13.35 8.23 1.52
N VAL A 168 13.22 9.55 1.53
CA VAL A 168 12.00 10.27 1.91
C VAL A 168 11.49 11.04 0.71
N THR A 169 10.20 10.90 0.41
CA THR A 169 9.54 11.67 -0.63
C THR A 169 8.27 12.31 -0.09
N PHE A 170 7.91 13.48 -0.61
CA PHE A 170 6.71 14.22 -0.25
C PHE A 170 5.82 14.42 -1.47
N GLY A 171 4.53 14.39 -1.27
CA GLY A 171 3.51 14.64 -2.27
C GLY A 171 2.17 14.90 -1.62
N ILE A 172 1.10 14.69 -2.38
CA ILE A 172 -0.28 14.81 -1.89
C ILE A 172 -1.09 13.56 -2.20
N ILE A 173 -2.21 13.41 -1.54
CA ILE A 173 -3.26 12.48 -1.96
C ILE A 173 -3.92 13.01 -3.24
N SER A 174 -3.74 12.33 -4.33
CA SER A 174 -4.29 12.69 -5.64
C SER A 174 -5.74 12.22 -5.81
N ALA A 175 -6.10 11.08 -5.19
CA ALA A 175 -7.46 10.54 -5.14
C ALA A 175 -7.59 9.48 -4.05
N THR A 176 -8.83 9.19 -3.63
CA THR A 176 -9.17 8.11 -2.71
C THR A 176 -10.07 7.09 -3.37
N GLY A 177 -10.09 5.84 -2.86
CA GLY A 177 -11.01 4.79 -3.31
C GLY A 177 -10.74 4.29 -4.73
N ARG A 178 -9.49 4.32 -5.21
CA ARG A 178 -9.15 3.84 -6.56
C ARG A 178 -9.12 2.32 -6.62
N GLY A 179 -10.00 1.73 -7.44
CA GLY A 179 -9.85 0.33 -7.87
C GLY A 179 -8.77 0.24 -8.94
N ILE A 180 -7.80 -0.64 -8.73
CA ILE A 180 -6.77 -0.95 -9.72
C ILE A 180 -7.02 -2.38 -10.17
N ASN A 181 -7.41 -2.54 -11.44
CA ASN A 181 -7.48 -3.86 -12.03
C ASN A 181 -6.09 -4.21 -12.58
N SER A 182 -5.28 -4.85 -11.76
CA SER A 182 -3.95 -5.30 -12.18
C SER A 182 -4.01 -6.49 -13.12
N GLY A 183 -5.17 -7.13 -13.27
CA GLY A 183 -5.34 -8.38 -13.99
C GLY A 183 -4.64 -9.59 -13.34
N ARG A 184 -4.16 -9.43 -12.11
CA ARG A 184 -3.33 -10.39 -11.38
C ARG A 184 -3.99 -10.96 -10.13
N GLY A 185 -5.13 -10.40 -9.70
CA GLY A 185 -5.79 -10.75 -8.45
C GLY A 185 -5.14 -10.13 -7.20
N ILE A 186 -3.89 -9.65 -7.29
CA ILE A 186 -3.19 -9.03 -6.16
C ILE A 186 -3.75 -7.62 -5.95
N GLY A 187 -4.28 -7.37 -4.75
CA GLY A 187 -4.80 -6.07 -4.37
C GLY A 187 -6.10 -5.66 -5.06
N ASP A 188 -6.78 -6.54 -5.79
CA ASP A 188 -8.01 -6.21 -6.54
C ASP A 188 -9.18 -5.75 -5.64
N TYR A 189 -9.12 -6.06 -4.34
CA TYR A 189 -10.14 -5.68 -3.36
C TYR A 189 -9.80 -4.41 -2.56
N VAL A 190 -8.70 -3.73 -2.90
CA VAL A 190 -8.22 -2.57 -2.15
C VAL A 190 -8.77 -1.28 -2.76
N PRO A 191 -9.44 -0.40 -1.98
CA PRO A 191 -9.79 0.94 -2.40
C PRO A 191 -8.60 1.89 -2.21
N TYR A 192 -7.61 1.82 -3.10
CA TYR A 192 -6.32 2.49 -2.94
C TYR A 192 -6.42 4.01 -2.74
N LEU A 193 -5.49 4.53 -1.93
CA LEU A 193 -5.10 5.94 -1.92
C LEU A 193 -4.12 6.17 -3.08
N GLN A 194 -4.43 7.11 -3.95
CA GLN A 194 -3.53 7.54 -5.03
C GLN A 194 -2.71 8.74 -4.55
N THR A 195 -1.40 8.75 -4.82
CA THR A 195 -0.49 9.86 -4.48
C THR A 195 0.49 10.13 -5.61
N ASP A 196 0.99 11.36 -5.67
CA ASP A 196 2.11 11.77 -6.53
C ASP A 196 3.46 11.77 -5.80
N ALA A 197 3.47 11.47 -4.49
CA ALA A 197 4.71 11.20 -3.78
C ALA A 197 5.51 10.14 -4.54
N ALA A 198 6.81 10.40 -4.73
CA ALA A 198 7.63 9.53 -5.56
C ALA A 198 7.85 8.16 -4.88
N VAL A 199 7.08 7.17 -5.32
CA VAL A 199 7.25 5.75 -4.95
C VAL A 199 7.97 5.04 -6.09
N ASN A 200 9.05 4.36 -5.78
CA ASN A 200 9.84 3.57 -6.71
C ASN A 200 10.08 2.17 -6.14
N ARG A 201 10.73 1.31 -6.93
CA ARG A 201 11.14 -0.03 -6.48
C ARG A 201 11.91 0.05 -5.17
N GLY A 202 11.51 -0.79 -4.21
CA GLY A 202 12.05 -0.81 -2.87
C GLY A 202 11.21 -0.03 -1.85
N ASN A 203 10.34 0.90 -2.26
CA ASN A 203 9.39 1.56 -1.35
C ASN A 203 8.14 0.71 -1.06
N SER A 204 7.87 -0.33 -1.86
CA SER A 204 6.74 -1.24 -1.64
C SER A 204 6.80 -1.86 -0.24
N GLY A 205 5.67 -1.85 0.47
CA GLY A 205 5.54 -2.27 1.87
C GLY A 205 5.90 -1.20 2.89
N GLY A 206 6.54 -0.10 2.48
CA GLY A 206 6.86 1.03 3.36
C GLY A 206 5.63 1.88 3.69
N PRO A 207 5.70 2.65 4.78
CA PRO A 207 4.60 3.50 5.22
C PRO A 207 4.41 4.74 4.36
N LEU A 208 3.15 5.14 4.20
CA LEU A 208 2.73 6.46 3.75
C LEU A 208 2.21 7.21 4.99
N PHE A 209 2.93 8.25 5.41
CA PHE A 209 2.57 9.07 6.55
C PHE A 209 1.73 10.29 6.13
N ASN A 210 0.85 10.75 7.01
CA ASN A 210 0.33 12.10 6.96
C ASN A 210 1.36 13.11 7.55
N THR A 211 1.06 14.38 7.50
CA THR A 211 1.94 15.45 8.01
C THR A 211 2.05 15.48 9.54
N ASN A 212 1.22 14.72 10.27
CA ASN A 212 1.31 14.52 11.71
C ASN A 212 2.24 13.36 12.09
N GLY A 213 2.74 12.59 11.11
CA GLY A 213 3.58 11.41 11.32
C GLY A 213 2.81 10.15 11.68
N GLU A 214 1.54 10.07 11.31
CA GLU A 214 0.73 8.88 11.44
C GLU A 214 0.68 8.13 10.11
N VAL A 215 0.77 6.81 10.12
CA VAL A 215 0.67 5.98 8.92
C VAL A 215 -0.80 5.90 8.49
N ILE A 216 -1.08 6.39 7.29
CA ILE A 216 -2.41 6.37 6.66
C ILE A 216 -2.50 5.36 5.53
N GLY A 217 -1.36 4.79 5.11
CA GLY A 217 -1.35 3.77 4.06
C GLY A 217 -0.03 3.02 3.96
N ILE A 218 -0.05 1.93 3.17
CA ILE A 218 1.11 1.11 2.85
C ILE A 218 1.39 1.27 1.35
N ASN A 219 2.55 1.79 0.98
CA ASN A 219 2.94 1.91 -0.42
C ASN A 219 2.96 0.52 -1.07
N SER A 220 2.28 0.34 -2.19
CA SER A 220 2.14 -0.97 -2.83
C SER A 220 2.54 -0.95 -4.29
N GLN A 221 1.85 -0.19 -5.13
CA GLN A 221 1.98 -0.25 -6.58
C GLN A 221 2.21 1.13 -7.20
N ILE A 222 2.81 1.14 -8.39
CA ILE A 222 2.89 2.33 -9.25
C ILE A 222 2.27 1.99 -10.60
N TYR A 223 1.64 2.98 -11.24
CA TYR A 223 1.36 2.90 -12.66
C TYR A 223 2.56 3.48 -13.40
N SER A 224 3.22 2.66 -14.21
CA SER A 224 4.44 3.07 -14.92
C SER A 224 4.59 2.34 -16.25
N ARG A 225 4.96 3.08 -17.27
CA ARG A 225 5.33 2.54 -18.58
C ARG A 225 6.83 2.33 -18.73
N SER A 226 7.61 3.07 -17.94
CA SER A 226 9.08 3.05 -17.96
C SER A 226 9.68 2.20 -16.84
N GLY A 227 8.87 1.79 -15.84
CA GLY A 227 9.31 1.08 -14.63
C GLY A 227 9.76 2.00 -13.49
N GLY A 228 9.70 3.33 -13.66
CA GLY A 228 9.93 4.33 -12.62
C GLY A 228 8.67 5.11 -12.28
N ASN A 229 8.71 5.95 -11.26
CA ASN A 229 7.59 6.81 -10.88
C ASN A 229 7.23 7.79 -11.99
N GLU A 230 5.95 7.84 -12.36
CA GLU A 230 5.36 8.77 -13.33
C GLU A 230 4.28 9.66 -12.67
N GLY A 231 4.32 9.84 -11.35
CA GLY A 231 3.34 10.63 -10.60
C GLY A 231 2.05 9.87 -10.25
N LEU A 232 2.05 8.56 -10.43
CA LEU A 232 0.90 7.70 -10.14
C LEU A 232 1.35 6.53 -9.25
N ALA A 233 1.26 6.74 -7.95
CA ALA A 233 1.54 5.74 -6.93
C ALA A 233 0.26 5.42 -6.13
N PHE A 234 0.19 4.22 -5.57
CA PHE A 234 -0.97 3.69 -4.90
C PHE A 234 -0.57 3.06 -3.57
N ALA A 235 -1.30 3.44 -2.52
CA ALA A 235 -1.10 2.92 -1.18
C ALA A 235 -2.38 2.23 -0.68
N ILE A 236 -2.22 1.11 0.02
CA ILE A 236 -3.29 0.40 0.70
C ILE A 236 -3.73 1.26 1.89
N PRO A 237 -5.01 1.63 2.04
CA PRO A 237 -5.47 2.41 3.19
C PRO A 237 -5.20 1.69 4.51
N MET A 238 -4.77 2.43 5.53
CA MET A 238 -4.34 1.82 6.80
C MET A 238 -5.50 1.15 7.55
N ASN A 239 -6.73 1.66 7.46
CA ASN A 239 -7.90 1.01 8.08
C ASN A 239 -8.15 -0.38 7.49
N VAL A 240 -8.02 -0.54 6.15
CA VAL A 240 -8.08 -1.85 5.49
C VAL A 240 -6.94 -2.76 5.96
N ALA A 241 -5.73 -2.18 6.10
CA ALA A 241 -4.56 -2.94 6.53
C ALA A 241 -4.69 -3.46 7.97
N VAL A 242 -5.22 -2.65 8.89
CA VAL A 242 -5.42 -3.05 10.31
C VAL A 242 -6.33 -4.28 10.41
N GLU A 243 -7.46 -4.27 9.70
CA GLU A 243 -8.40 -5.41 9.69
C GLU A 243 -7.76 -6.71 9.18
N VAL A 244 -6.91 -6.59 8.17
CA VAL A 244 -6.14 -7.72 7.62
C VAL A 244 -5.08 -8.19 8.61
N ILE A 245 -4.29 -7.26 9.17
CA ILE A 245 -3.21 -7.55 10.12
C ILE A 245 -3.75 -8.29 11.36
N ASP A 246 -4.88 -7.85 11.90
CA ASP A 246 -5.51 -8.46 13.07
C ASP A 246 -5.89 -9.92 12.80
N GLN A 247 -6.44 -10.23 11.62
CA GLN A 247 -6.75 -11.59 11.21
C GLN A 247 -5.49 -12.42 10.93
N LEU A 248 -4.47 -11.84 10.29
CA LEU A 248 -3.19 -12.54 10.09
C LEU A 248 -2.50 -12.86 11.42
N LYS A 249 -2.61 -11.96 12.40
CA LYS A 249 -2.05 -12.14 13.74
C LYS A 249 -2.78 -13.23 14.53
N SER A 250 -4.11 -13.29 14.45
CA SER A 250 -4.93 -14.27 15.20
C SER A 250 -4.98 -15.64 14.54
N ASP A 251 -5.19 -15.69 13.23
CA ASP A 251 -5.54 -16.92 12.50
C ASP A 251 -4.49 -17.32 11.43
N GLY A 252 -3.47 -16.48 11.20
CA GLY A 252 -2.47 -16.66 10.15
C GLY A 252 -3.00 -16.51 8.72
N ARG A 253 -4.29 -16.19 8.58
CA ARG A 253 -4.98 -16.03 7.29
C ARG A 253 -6.15 -15.06 7.40
N VAL A 254 -6.55 -14.48 6.26
CA VAL A 254 -7.73 -13.61 6.18
C VAL A 254 -8.93 -14.41 5.69
N SER A 255 -10.04 -14.30 6.41
CA SER A 255 -11.33 -14.89 6.01
C SER A 255 -12.20 -13.82 5.38
N ARG A 256 -12.70 -14.07 4.17
CA ARG A 256 -13.60 -13.16 3.45
C ARG A 256 -14.91 -13.86 3.12
N GLY A 257 -16.01 -13.13 3.28
CA GLY A 257 -17.31 -13.57 2.79
C GLY A 257 -17.35 -13.53 1.25
N TYR A 258 -18.00 -14.51 0.65
CA TYR A 258 -18.26 -14.54 -0.78
C TYR A 258 -19.76 -14.33 -1.03
N LEU A 259 -20.12 -13.19 -1.63
CA LEU A 259 -21.50 -12.85 -1.89
C LEU A 259 -22.09 -13.64 -3.06
N GLY A 260 -21.27 -13.96 -4.05
CA GLY A 260 -21.70 -14.71 -5.24
C GLY A 260 -22.45 -13.83 -6.24
N VAL A 261 -21.97 -12.62 -6.49
CA VAL A 261 -22.52 -11.71 -7.50
C VAL A 261 -21.45 -11.28 -8.49
N GLN A 262 -21.87 -10.94 -9.69
CA GLN A 262 -21.07 -10.17 -10.63
C GLN A 262 -21.78 -8.84 -10.88
N GLY A 263 -21.04 -7.74 -10.79
CA GLY A 263 -21.61 -6.41 -10.90
C GLY A 263 -20.60 -5.41 -11.45
N GLY A 264 -20.96 -4.16 -11.37
CA GLY A 264 -20.12 -3.04 -11.77
C GLY A 264 -20.75 -1.72 -11.38
N GLU A 265 -20.13 -0.64 -11.76
CA GLU A 265 -20.64 0.70 -11.49
C GLU A 265 -21.99 0.95 -12.17
N VAL A 266 -22.80 1.78 -11.53
CA VAL A 266 -24.05 2.28 -12.10
C VAL A 266 -23.72 3.38 -13.11
N SER A 267 -23.99 3.14 -14.40
CA SER A 267 -23.83 4.17 -15.43
C SER A 267 -24.88 5.28 -15.29
N SER A 268 -24.57 6.48 -15.83
CA SER A 268 -25.52 7.59 -15.82
C SER A 268 -26.85 7.26 -16.52
N ASP A 269 -26.82 6.45 -17.57
CA ASP A 269 -28.02 6.04 -18.29
C ASP A 269 -28.86 5.03 -17.50
N LEU A 270 -28.19 4.08 -16.83
CA LEU A 270 -28.85 3.14 -15.94
C LEU A 270 -29.47 3.86 -14.75
N ALA A 271 -28.76 4.81 -14.13
CA ALA A 271 -29.31 5.63 -13.04
C ALA A 271 -30.59 6.35 -13.46
N LYS A 272 -30.60 6.98 -14.66
CA LYS A 272 -31.79 7.63 -15.21
C LYS A 272 -32.94 6.65 -15.43
N ALA A 273 -32.65 5.47 -16.00
CA ALA A 273 -33.66 4.45 -16.26
C ALA A 273 -34.29 3.91 -14.95
N LEU A 274 -33.50 3.83 -13.86
CA LEU A 274 -33.94 3.43 -12.54
C LEU A 274 -34.52 4.56 -11.68
N GLY A 275 -34.59 5.79 -12.22
CA GLY A 275 -35.08 6.96 -11.48
C GLY A 275 -34.18 7.43 -10.34
N MET A 276 -32.91 7.05 -10.35
CA MET A 276 -31.92 7.46 -9.34
C MET A 276 -31.48 8.91 -9.55
N LYS A 277 -31.28 9.64 -8.45
CA LYS A 277 -30.81 11.04 -8.50
C LYS A 277 -29.34 11.16 -8.95
N LYS A 278 -28.54 10.12 -8.66
CA LYS A 278 -27.09 10.07 -8.98
C LYS A 278 -26.71 8.65 -9.37
N PRO A 279 -25.73 8.45 -10.24
CA PRO A 279 -25.18 7.13 -10.56
C PRO A 279 -24.25 6.66 -9.43
N VAL A 280 -24.82 6.02 -8.39
CA VAL A 280 -24.08 5.53 -7.21
C VAL A 280 -24.47 4.08 -6.94
N GLY A 281 -23.57 3.33 -6.29
CA GLY A 281 -23.79 1.93 -5.93
C GLY A 281 -23.23 0.93 -6.93
N ALA A 282 -23.44 -0.35 -6.64
CA ALA A 282 -23.02 -1.48 -7.46
C ALA A 282 -24.22 -2.14 -8.13
N HIS A 283 -24.29 -2.08 -9.45
CA HIS A 283 -25.31 -2.76 -10.25
C HIS A 283 -24.98 -4.25 -10.38
N ILE A 284 -25.90 -5.11 -9.98
CA ILE A 284 -25.78 -6.57 -10.05
C ILE A 284 -26.19 -7.05 -11.44
N ARG A 285 -25.25 -7.68 -12.16
CA ARG A 285 -25.48 -8.23 -13.50
C ARG A 285 -25.89 -9.68 -13.46
N SER A 286 -25.30 -10.45 -12.53
CA SER A 286 -25.62 -11.86 -12.34
C SER A 286 -25.45 -12.25 -10.87
N VAL A 287 -26.19 -13.27 -10.44
CA VAL A 287 -26.15 -13.87 -9.12
C VAL A 287 -25.83 -15.35 -9.28
N LEU A 288 -24.94 -15.88 -8.46
CA LEU A 288 -24.59 -17.30 -8.46
C LEU A 288 -25.69 -18.11 -7.77
N ASP A 289 -26.24 -19.08 -8.48
CA ASP A 289 -27.26 -19.98 -7.95
C ASP A 289 -26.78 -20.71 -6.68
N GLY A 290 -27.60 -20.71 -5.64
CA GLY A 290 -27.25 -21.27 -4.33
C GLY A 290 -26.22 -20.49 -3.53
N GLY A 291 -25.76 -19.36 -4.03
CA GLY A 291 -24.83 -18.43 -3.35
C GLY A 291 -25.49 -17.68 -2.19
N ALA A 292 -24.70 -16.87 -1.47
CA ALA A 292 -25.22 -16.06 -0.36
C ALA A 292 -26.22 -15.01 -0.84
N ALA A 293 -25.92 -14.33 -1.96
CA ALA A 293 -26.79 -13.32 -2.57
C ALA A 293 -28.15 -13.93 -3.00
N ASP A 294 -28.11 -15.09 -3.70
CA ASP A 294 -29.33 -15.79 -4.12
C ASP A 294 -30.21 -16.18 -2.93
N LYS A 295 -29.62 -16.79 -1.90
CA LYS A 295 -30.32 -17.12 -0.64
C LYS A 295 -30.87 -15.91 0.09
N SER A 296 -30.29 -14.74 -0.10
CA SER A 296 -30.71 -13.46 0.49
C SER A 296 -31.76 -12.74 -0.38
N GLY A 297 -32.08 -13.28 -1.58
CA GLY A 297 -33.07 -12.71 -2.48
C GLY A 297 -32.57 -11.55 -3.34
N ILE A 298 -31.27 -11.39 -3.48
CA ILE A 298 -30.65 -10.41 -4.41
C ILE A 298 -30.85 -10.96 -5.84
N LEU A 299 -31.30 -10.10 -6.74
CA LEU A 299 -31.62 -10.45 -8.13
C LEU A 299 -30.68 -9.71 -9.12
N PRO A 300 -30.46 -10.29 -10.32
CA PRO A 300 -29.89 -9.52 -11.44
C PRO A 300 -30.74 -8.29 -11.73
N GLY A 301 -30.11 -7.12 -11.86
CA GLY A 301 -30.77 -5.82 -12.03
C GLY A 301 -30.84 -4.98 -10.76
N ASP A 302 -30.61 -5.56 -9.60
CA ASP A 302 -30.55 -4.81 -8.34
C ASP A 302 -29.34 -3.87 -8.29
N VAL A 303 -29.46 -2.82 -7.47
CA VAL A 303 -28.37 -1.90 -7.17
C VAL A 303 -28.10 -1.90 -5.65
N ILE A 304 -26.91 -2.35 -5.26
CA ILE A 304 -26.46 -2.26 -3.86
C ILE A 304 -25.97 -0.82 -3.61
N LEU A 305 -26.60 -0.11 -2.71
CA LEU A 305 -26.30 1.27 -2.36
C LEU A 305 -25.38 1.40 -1.14
N ALA A 306 -25.41 0.42 -0.23
CA ALA A 306 -24.60 0.32 0.98
C ALA A 306 -24.54 -1.15 1.44
N ILE A 307 -23.49 -1.50 2.15
CA ILE A 307 -23.30 -2.77 2.84
C ILE A 307 -23.19 -2.48 4.33
#